data_f2807704790265c1707de5f5c4647772
#
_entry.id   f2807704790265c1707de5f5c4647772
#
_cell.length_a   1.000
_cell.length_b   1.000
_cell.length_c   1.000
_cell.angle_alpha   90.00
_cell.angle_beta   90.00
_cell.angle_gamma   90.00
#
_symmetry.space_group_name_H-M   'P 1'
#
loop_
_entity.id
_entity.type
_entity.pdbx_description
1 polymer ?
#
loop_
_entity_poly.entity_id
_entity_poly.type
_entity_poly.pdbx_seq_one_letter_code
_entity_poly.pdbx_strand_id
1 'polypeptide(L)'
;MKPILPALLAIGSLIEIHAAELNLPLLPAEAKIIQGIAATEGVEVVLVSKPGFSARGAADTLVSLGVAKNDIASVTVQSKQRDAVAFTVTHDKVGHVLAITGNGPWLRNSTLRSFKALPELRIIRMDHNGFVGKDPRIVEFDGSGFDALTDSKLADIKIGLSFSDKGMEQCAKIKSLRSFGVAHSQATEAGIAFFAGHPGLTSFSISEMAKPSVTEKALGAIAKIPNLTRVGLGECYVTYAGGFALLAPFKGKLTEINLSMCVAAQADLDKLKADHPEAKIITTPVAEIPKRHIFVAMSLAKQVPPELAAPLNVAIEQFRKK
;
A
#
# COMPACT_ATOMS: atom_id res chain seq x y z
N MET A 1 3.79 -28.29 63.72
CA MET A 1 2.57 -27.69 63.07
C MET A 1 2.99 -27.08 61.77
N LYS A 2 2.59 -27.66 60.66
CA LYS A 2 2.83 -27.12 59.31
C LYS A 2 1.57 -26.35 58.87
N PRO A 3 1.69 -25.17 58.29
CA PRO A 3 0.54 -24.53 57.66
C PRO A 3 0.33 -25.07 56.24
N ILE A 4 -0.87 -25.47 55.99
CA ILE A 4 -1.43 -25.87 54.69
C ILE A 4 -1.68 -24.63 53.88
N LEU A 5 -1.02 -24.48 52.71
CA LEU A 5 -1.37 -23.48 51.70
C LEU A 5 -2.61 -23.96 50.91
N PRO A 6 -3.62 -23.14 50.71
CA PRO A 6 -4.67 -23.49 49.77
C PRO A 6 -4.21 -23.23 48.34
N ALA A 7 -4.35 -24.25 47.48
CA ALA A 7 -4.20 -24.14 46.06
C ALA A 7 -5.30 -23.25 45.49
N LEU A 8 -4.94 -22.09 44.96
CA LEU A 8 -5.84 -21.30 44.11
C LEU A 8 -5.96 -22.02 42.75
N LEU A 9 -7.08 -22.68 42.54
CA LEU A 9 -7.53 -23.04 41.18
C LEU A 9 -7.87 -21.77 40.43
N ALA A 10 -7.02 -21.37 39.51
CA ALA A 10 -7.36 -20.40 38.49
C ALA A 10 -8.34 -21.05 37.53
N ILE A 11 -9.62 -20.82 37.72
CA ILE A 11 -10.65 -21.07 36.73
C ILE A 11 -10.46 -20.00 35.66
N GLY A 12 -9.69 -20.36 34.63
CA GLY A 12 -9.68 -19.62 33.38
C GLY A 12 -11.05 -19.74 32.74
N SER A 13 -11.91 -18.75 32.93
CA SER A 13 -13.10 -18.61 32.13
C SER A 13 -12.66 -18.41 30.68
N LEU A 14 -12.75 -19.47 29.88
CA LEU A 14 -12.83 -19.38 28.43
C LEU A 14 -14.06 -18.50 28.14
N ILE A 15 -13.84 -17.22 27.90
CA ILE A 15 -14.81 -16.37 27.22
C ILE A 15 -14.84 -16.90 25.81
N GLU A 16 -15.76 -17.85 25.53
CA GLU A 16 -16.20 -18.11 24.17
C GLU A 16 -16.83 -16.81 23.68
N ILE A 17 -16.06 -16.02 22.94
CA ILE A 17 -16.61 -14.94 22.15
C ILE A 17 -17.42 -15.65 21.06
N HIS A 18 -18.71 -15.80 21.29
CA HIS A 18 -19.67 -16.11 20.24
C HIS A 18 -19.60 -14.91 19.26
N ALA A 19 -18.72 -15.03 18.26
CA ALA A 19 -18.79 -14.19 17.09
C ALA A 19 -20.18 -14.47 16.48
N ALA A 20 -21.11 -13.54 16.65
CA ALA A 20 -22.40 -13.61 15.95
C ALA A 20 -22.10 -13.95 14.50
N GLU A 21 -22.72 -14.99 13.96
CA GLU A 21 -22.53 -15.39 12.58
C GLU A 21 -22.89 -14.19 11.70
N LEU A 22 -21.86 -13.57 11.18
CA LEU A 22 -22.02 -12.46 10.25
C LEU A 22 -22.55 -13.05 8.95
N ASN A 23 -23.80 -12.72 8.63
CA ASN A 23 -24.39 -13.11 7.36
C ASN A 23 -23.77 -12.28 6.23
N LEU A 24 -22.53 -12.64 5.87
CA LEU A 24 -21.79 -11.99 4.79
C LEU A 24 -22.33 -12.48 3.45
N PRO A 25 -22.47 -11.61 2.45
CA PRO A 25 -22.82 -12.00 1.08
C PRO A 25 -21.61 -12.65 0.37
N LEU A 26 -20.88 -13.50 1.08
CA LEU A 26 -19.69 -14.20 0.63
C LEU A 26 -19.94 -15.70 0.65
N LEU A 27 -19.14 -16.44 -0.11
CA LEU A 27 -19.12 -17.89 0.00
C LEU A 27 -18.74 -18.29 1.44
N PRO A 28 -19.37 -19.34 2.02
CA PRO A 28 -19.19 -19.69 3.44
C PRO A 28 -17.73 -19.88 3.86
N ALA A 29 -16.91 -20.49 3.00
CA ALA A 29 -15.48 -20.68 3.27
C ALA A 29 -14.71 -19.34 3.30
N GLU A 30 -15.01 -18.43 2.39
CA GLU A 30 -14.38 -17.12 2.32
C GLU A 30 -14.88 -16.18 3.43
N ALA A 31 -16.19 -16.24 3.74
CA ALA A 31 -16.77 -15.55 4.89
C ALA A 31 -16.06 -15.92 6.19
N LYS A 32 -15.78 -17.22 6.41
CA LYS A 32 -15.05 -17.71 7.61
C LYS A 32 -13.65 -17.10 7.72
N ILE A 33 -12.95 -16.90 6.60
CA ILE A 33 -11.62 -16.25 6.58
C ILE A 33 -11.75 -14.80 7.01
N ILE A 34 -12.70 -14.06 6.44
CA ILE A 34 -12.93 -12.64 6.76
C ILE A 34 -13.34 -12.46 8.23
N GLN A 35 -14.20 -13.35 8.73
CA GLN A 35 -14.59 -13.38 10.16
C GLN A 35 -13.39 -13.69 11.07
N GLY A 36 -12.53 -14.64 10.68
CA GLY A 36 -11.33 -15.00 11.40
C GLY A 36 -10.34 -13.84 11.51
N ILE A 37 -10.18 -13.05 10.45
CA ILE A 37 -9.37 -11.84 10.47
C ILE A 37 -9.95 -10.82 11.45
N ALA A 38 -11.25 -10.56 11.38
CA ALA A 38 -11.93 -9.64 12.26
C ALA A 38 -11.80 -10.05 13.75
N ALA A 39 -12.00 -11.35 14.04
CA ALA A 39 -11.87 -11.88 15.40
C ALA A 39 -10.43 -11.79 15.94
N THR A 40 -9.43 -12.13 15.12
CA THR A 40 -8.01 -12.07 15.51
C THR A 40 -7.59 -10.64 15.89
N GLU A 41 -8.14 -9.65 15.21
CA GLU A 41 -7.80 -8.24 15.42
C GLU A 41 -8.67 -7.56 16.49
N GLY A 42 -9.56 -8.30 17.15
CA GLY A 42 -10.49 -7.74 18.14
C GLY A 42 -11.41 -6.67 17.55
N VAL A 43 -11.70 -6.79 16.26
CA VAL A 43 -12.57 -5.88 15.53
C VAL A 43 -13.98 -6.44 15.60
N GLU A 44 -14.87 -5.71 16.24
CA GLU A 44 -16.28 -6.01 16.18
C GLU A 44 -16.84 -5.61 14.81
N VAL A 45 -17.33 -6.59 14.06
CA VAL A 45 -17.74 -6.37 12.67
C VAL A 45 -19.13 -5.77 12.62
N VAL A 46 -19.22 -4.56 12.08
CA VAL A 46 -20.48 -3.96 11.65
C VAL A 46 -20.52 -3.99 10.13
N LEU A 47 -21.50 -4.70 9.57
CA LEU A 47 -21.63 -4.79 8.13
C LEU A 47 -22.41 -3.61 7.59
N VAL A 48 -21.79 -2.86 6.69
CA VAL A 48 -22.47 -1.89 5.84
C VAL A 48 -22.31 -2.35 4.41
N SER A 49 -23.30 -3.02 3.87
CA SER A 49 -23.34 -3.32 2.44
C SER A 49 -23.70 -2.06 1.66
N LYS A 50 -22.86 -1.67 0.72
CA LYS A 50 -23.13 -0.59 -0.22
C LYS A 50 -22.92 -1.14 -1.63
N PRO A 51 -24.00 -1.44 -2.36
CA PRO A 51 -23.90 -1.85 -3.77
C PRO A 51 -23.14 -0.78 -4.57
N GLY A 52 -22.20 -1.20 -5.41
CA GLY A 52 -21.44 -0.33 -6.28
C GLY A 52 -20.37 0.53 -5.60
N PHE A 53 -20.21 0.45 -4.28
CA PHE A 53 -19.14 1.15 -3.58
C PHE A 53 -17.89 0.27 -3.50
N SER A 54 -16.78 0.79 -3.97
CA SER A 54 -15.47 0.19 -3.78
C SER A 54 -14.55 1.23 -3.19
N ALA A 55 -13.96 0.88 -2.04
CA ALA A 55 -12.95 1.73 -1.44
C ALA A 55 -11.70 1.81 -2.35
N ARG A 56 -11.12 3.02 -2.45
CA ARG A 56 -9.79 3.25 -3.05
C ARG A 56 -9.65 2.83 -4.52
N GLY A 57 -10.72 2.97 -5.32
CA GLY A 57 -10.69 2.69 -6.75
C GLY A 57 -10.51 1.21 -7.10
N ALA A 58 -10.82 0.28 -6.19
CA ALA A 58 -10.71 -1.15 -6.46
C ALA A 58 -11.68 -1.59 -7.55
N ALA A 59 -12.91 -1.04 -7.63
CA ALA A 59 -13.87 -1.38 -8.67
C ALA A 59 -13.36 -1.06 -10.08
N ASP A 60 -12.80 0.14 -10.28
CA ASP A 60 -12.27 0.52 -11.61
C ASP A 60 -11.11 -0.40 -12.03
N THR A 61 -10.26 -0.77 -11.06
CA THR A 61 -9.19 -1.74 -11.31
C THR A 61 -9.75 -3.13 -11.64
N LEU A 62 -10.76 -3.61 -10.91
CA LEU A 62 -11.42 -4.90 -11.19
C LEU A 62 -12.06 -4.91 -12.58
N VAL A 63 -12.72 -3.81 -12.98
CA VAL A 63 -13.26 -3.66 -14.33
C VAL A 63 -12.16 -3.74 -15.38
N SER A 64 -11.02 -3.08 -15.16
CA SER A 64 -9.85 -3.18 -16.06
C SER A 64 -9.24 -4.59 -16.12
N LEU A 65 -9.46 -5.40 -15.09
CA LEU A 65 -9.10 -6.83 -15.03
C LEU A 65 -10.19 -7.76 -15.56
N GLY A 66 -11.24 -7.23 -16.19
CA GLY A 66 -12.29 -7.99 -16.87
C GLY A 66 -13.47 -8.40 -15.99
N VAL A 67 -13.61 -7.86 -14.77
CA VAL A 67 -14.81 -8.07 -13.93
C VAL A 67 -15.92 -7.13 -14.38
N ALA A 68 -17.11 -7.66 -14.63
CA ALA A 68 -18.25 -6.83 -15.03
C ALA A 68 -18.66 -5.91 -13.87
N LYS A 69 -18.82 -4.61 -14.15
CA LYS A 69 -19.12 -3.58 -13.15
C LYS A 69 -20.35 -3.92 -12.28
N ASN A 70 -21.39 -4.47 -12.90
CA ASN A 70 -22.63 -4.83 -12.22
C ASN A 70 -22.51 -6.08 -11.34
N ASP A 71 -21.39 -6.81 -11.44
CA ASP A 71 -21.12 -7.98 -10.63
C ASP A 71 -20.30 -7.63 -9.37
N ILE A 72 -19.95 -6.35 -9.18
CA ILE A 72 -19.11 -5.88 -8.08
C ILE A 72 -19.99 -5.32 -6.95
N ALA A 73 -19.81 -5.84 -5.75
CA ALA A 73 -20.38 -5.30 -4.52
C ALA A 73 -19.32 -5.26 -3.40
N SER A 74 -19.59 -4.54 -2.34
CA SER A 74 -18.62 -4.38 -1.24
C SER A 74 -19.28 -4.46 0.12
N VAL A 75 -18.55 -5.04 1.07
CA VAL A 75 -18.87 -5.10 2.48
C VAL A 75 -17.79 -4.40 3.27
N THR A 76 -18.19 -3.50 4.15
CA THR A 76 -17.25 -2.78 5.02
C THR A 76 -17.23 -3.42 6.40
N VAL A 77 -16.04 -3.73 6.87
CA VAL A 77 -15.78 -4.25 8.21
C VAL A 77 -15.28 -3.08 9.06
N GLN A 78 -16.06 -2.69 10.06
CA GLN A 78 -15.74 -1.57 10.94
C GLN A 78 -15.36 -2.06 12.34
N SER A 79 -14.49 -1.31 13.01
CA SER A 79 -14.23 -1.49 14.43
C SER A 79 -15.20 -0.65 15.24
N LYS A 80 -15.90 -1.24 16.21
CA LYS A 80 -16.71 -0.48 17.18
C LYS A 80 -15.87 0.40 18.10
N GLN A 81 -14.61 0.05 18.32
CA GLN A 81 -13.71 0.79 19.22
C GLN A 81 -13.07 2.00 18.56
N ARG A 82 -13.16 2.11 17.24
CA ARG A 82 -12.65 3.25 16.46
C ARG A 82 -13.68 3.56 15.40
N ASP A 83 -14.12 4.79 15.30
CA ASP A 83 -15.02 5.28 14.23
C ASP A 83 -14.41 5.12 12.81
N ALA A 84 -13.32 4.40 12.69
CA ALA A 84 -12.61 4.17 11.46
C ALA A 84 -12.98 2.82 10.84
N VAL A 85 -13.20 2.83 9.53
CA VAL A 85 -13.30 1.63 8.69
C VAL A 85 -12.00 0.85 8.83
N ALA A 86 -12.07 -0.40 9.28
CA ALA A 86 -10.90 -1.26 9.37
C ALA A 86 -10.49 -1.75 7.97
N PHE A 87 -11.42 -2.34 7.24
CA PHE A 87 -11.20 -2.73 5.85
C PHE A 87 -12.52 -2.93 5.08
N THR A 88 -12.43 -2.89 3.77
CA THR A 88 -13.55 -3.17 2.86
C THR A 88 -13.21 -4.41 2.04
N VAL A 89 -14.15 -5.34 1.97
CA VAL A 89 -14.11 -6.52 1.12
C VAL A 89 -14.97 -6.26 -0.10
N THR A 90 -14.38 -6.34 -1.29
CA THR A 90 -15.12 -6.28 -2.56
C THR A 90 -15.28 -7.70 -3.08
N HIS A 91 -16.49 -8.07 -3.50
CA HIS A 91 -16.83 -9.41 -3.94
C HIS A 91 -17.64 -9.38 -5.24
N ASP A 92 -17.72 -10.51 -5.94
CA ASP A 92 -18.60 -10.69 -7.08
C ASP A 92 -20.02 -11.12 -6.64
N LYS A 93 -20.92 -11.27 -7.61
CA LYS A 93 -22.30 -11.68 -7.39
C LYS A 93 -22.45 -13.13 -6.84
N VAL A 94 -21.41 -13.95 -7.00
CA VAL A 94 -21.37 -15.33 -6.48
C VAL A 94 -20.94 -15.34 -5.01
N GLY A 95 -20.22 -14.30 -4.57
CA GLY A 95 -19.68 -14.12 -3.23
C GLY A 95 -18.18 -14.44 -3.11
N HIS A 96 -17.44 -14.50 -4.23
CA HIS A 96 -15.98 -14.57 -4.18
C HIS A 96 -15.36 -13.24 -3.80
N VAL A 97 -14.41 -13.25 -2.89
CA VAL A 97 -13.62 -12.08 -2.52
C VAL A 97 -12.67 -11.71 -3.66
N LEU A 98 -12.83 -10.50 -4.20
CA LEU A 98 -12.02 -9.98 -5.30
C LEU A 98 -10.97 -8.96 -4.84
N ALA A 99 -11.28 -8.19 -3.80
CA ALA A 99 -10.37 -7.17 -3.26
C ALA A 99 -10.53 -6.99 -1.75
N ILE A 100 -9.41 -6.72 -1.10
CA ILE A 100 -9.34 -6.30 0.31
C ILE A 100 -8.60 -4.96 0.35
N THR A 101 -9.29 -3.94 0.86
CA THR A 101 -8.75 -2.58 0.94
C THR A 101 -9.00 -2.00 2.31
N GLY A 102 -8.07 -1.25 2.87
CA GLY A 102 -8.28 -0.68 4.19
C GLY A 102 -7.08 0.04 4.78
N ASN A 103 -7.17 0.27 6.08
CA ASN A 103 -6.12 0.85 6.89
C ASN A 103 -5.33 -0.25 7.59
N GLY A 104 -4.02 -0.08 7.70
CA GLY A 104 -3.10 -1.17 7.86
C GLY A 104 -2.75 -1.78 9.19
N PRO A 105 -3.02 -1.21 10.40
CA PRO A 105 -2.37 -1.77 11.60
C PRO A 105 -2.82 -3.18 11.99
N TRP A 106 -3.84 -3.72 11.37
CA TRP A 106 -4.35 -5.07 11.63
C TRP A 106 -3.79 -6.14 10.68
N LEU A 107 -3.05 -5.75 9.64
CA LEU A 107 -2.48 -6.72 8.69
C LEU A 107 -1.22 -7.36 9.30
N ARG A 108 -1.20 -8.70 9.36
CA ARG A 108 -0.08 -9.51 9.81
C ARG A 108 0.39 -10.45 8.70
N ASN A 109 1.59 -10.97 8.79
CA ASN A 109 2.05 -12.00 7.84
C ASN A 109 1.17 -13.26 7.89
N SER A 110 0.67 -13.65 9.08
CA SER A 110 -0.28 -14.76 9.23
C SER A 110 -1.61 -14.49 8.53
N THR A 111 -2.10 -13.24 8.60
CA THR A 111 -3.32 -12.81 7.90
C THR A 111 -3.13 -12.89 6.38
N LEU A 112 -1.99 -12.42 5.86
CA LEU A 112 -1.67 -12.56 4.43
C LEU A 112 -1.69 -14.03 3.98
N ARG A 113 -1.08 -14.94 4.76
CA ARG A 113 -1.07 -16.37 4.43
C ARG A 113 -2.46 -16.97 4.37
N SER A 114 -3.40 -16.48 5.19
CA SER A 114 -4.80 -16.95 5.14
C SER A 114 -5.51 -16.59 3.83
N PHE A 115 -5.07 -15.53 3.14
CA PHE A 115 -5.62 -15.12 1.85
C PHE A 115 -5.39 -16.14 0.72
N LYS A 116 -4.49 -17.12 0.91
CA LYS A 116 -4.34 -18.26 0.00
C LYS A 116 -5.66 -19.01 -0.23
N ALA A 117 -6.56 -18.98 0.73
CA ALA A 117 -7.87 -19.60 0.64
C ALA A 117 -8.94 -18.70 -0.03
N LEU A 118 -8.55 -17.57 -0.63
CA LEU A 118 -9.38 -16.66 -1.41
C LEU A 118 -8.99 -16.78 -2.90
N PRO A 119 -9.57 -17.74 -3.65
CA PRO A 119 -9.04 -18.12 -4.98
C PRO A 119 -9.22 -17.06 -6.05
N GLU A 120 -10.16 -16.12 -5.86
CA GLU A 120 -10.42 -15.03 -6.81
C GLU A 120 -9.87 -13.67 -6.36
N LEU A 121 -9.08 -13.64 -5.28
CA LEU A 121 -8.47 -12.39 -4.78
C LEU A 121 -7.51 -11.81 -5.82
N ARG A 122 -7.75 -10.57 -6.24
CA ARG A 122 -6.99 -9.83 -7.26
C ARG A 122 -6.33 -8.56 -6.74
N ILE A 123 -6.83 -7.98 -5.66
CA ILE A 123 -6.40 -6.67 -5.17
C ILE A 123 -6.19 -6.70 -3.66
N ILE A 124 -5.03 -6.23 -3.21
CA ILE A 124 -4.75 -5.89 -1.81
C ILE A 124 -4.26 -4.45 -1.78
N ARG A 125 -5.00 -3.56 -1.10
CA ARG A 125 -4.60 -2.15 -0.90
C ARG A 125 -4.74 -1.77 0.56
N MET A 126 -3.60 -1.65 1.25
CA MET A 126 -3.51 -1.31 2.65
C MET A 126 -2.76 0.00 2.83
N ASP A 127 -3.44 0.97 3.40
CA ASP A 127 -2.83 2.26 3.69
C ASP A 127 -1.99 2.22 4.96
N HIS A 128 -1.10 3.19 5.07
CA HIS A 128 -0.21 3.38 6.20
C HIS A 128 -0.86 4.07 7.41
N ASN A 129 -2.12 4.43 7.38
CA ASN A 129 -2.84 5.24 8.38
C ASN A 129 -2.91 4.64 9.80
N GLY A 130 -1.99 3.80 10.16
CA GLY A 130 -1.89 3.20 11.47
C GLY A 130 -0.54 3.40 12.13
N PHE A 131 0.25 4.38 11.68
CA PHE A 131 1.52 4.71 12.32
C PHE A 131 1.30 5.30 13.71
N VAL A 132 0.81 4.48 14.59
CA VAL A 132 0.90 4.72 16.04
C VAL A 132 2.19 4.02 16.46
N GLY A 133 3.27 4.75 16.46
CA GLY A 133 4.66 4.29 16.53
C GLY A 133 5.09 3.34 17.64
N LYS A 134 4.18 2.65 18.30
CA LYS A 134 4.42 1.64 19.32
C LYS A 134 3.41 0.49 19.31
N ASP A 135 2.57 0.36 18.29
CA ASP A 135 1.65 -0.78 18.22
C ASP A 135 2.47 -2.04 17.89
N PRO A 136 2.54 -3.05 18.81
CA PRO A 136 3.30 -4.27 18.58
C PRO A 136 2.83 -5.04 17.34
N ARG A 137 1.61 -4.82 16.86
CA ARG A 137 1.08 -5.42 15.64
C ARG A 137 1.81 -4.97 14.38
N ILE A 138 2.41 -3.77 14.39
CA ILE A 138 3.21 -3.24 13.28
C ILE A 138 4.47 -4.08 13.07
N VAL A 139 5.05 -4.61 14.15
CA VAL A 139 6.30 -5.37 14.11
C VAL A 139 6.13 -6.75 13.46
N GLU A 140 4.92 -7.29 13.43
CA GLU A 140 4.63 -8.62 12.89
C GLU A 140 4.36 -8.60 11.37
N PHE A 141 4.45 -7.43 10.73
CA PHE A 141 4.17 -7.28 9.31
C PHE A 141 5.39 -6.75 8.57
N ASP A 142 6.18 -7.61 7.97
CA ASP A 142 7.27 -7.25 7.05
C ASP A 142 6.96 -7.58 5.58
N GLY A 143 5.77 -8.14 5.31
CA GLY A 143 5.32 -8.56 3.99
C GLY A 143 5.76 -9.97 3.60
N SER A 144 6.50 -10.70 4.43
CA SER A 144 6.92 -12.07 4.11
C SER A 144 5.75 -13.03 3.89
N GLY A 145 4.56 -12.72 4.44
CA GLY A 145 3.34 -13.52 4.25
C GLY A 145 2.82 -13.58 2.81
N PHE A 146 3.32 -12.73 1.91
CA PHE A 146 3.04 -12.85 0.47
C PHE A 146 3.65 -14.12 -0.16
N ASP A 147 4.54 -14.84 0.53
CA ASP A 147 5.06 -16.14 0.13
C ASP A 147 3.94 -17.14 -0.21
N ALA A 148 2.83 -17.09 0.51
CA ALA A 148 1.68 -17.94 0.30
C ALA A 148 0.84 -17.59 -0.94
N LEU A 149 1.08 -16.43 -1.57
CA LEU A 149 0.26 -15.88 -2.66
C LEU A 149 0.95 -15.91 -4.03
N THR A 150 2.10 -16.57 -4.14
CA THR A 150 2.90 -16.59 -5.38
C THR A 150 2.15 -17.18 -6.59
N ASP A 151 1.25 -18.14 -6.35
CA ASP A 151 0.43 -18.77 -7.39
C ASP A 151 -1.02 -18.23 -7.45
N SER A 152 -1.28 -17.12 -6.75
CA SER A 152 -2.61 -16.49 -6.72
C SER A 152 -2.93 -15.71 -8.01
N LYS A 153 -4.18 -15.24 -8.11
CA LYS A 153 -4.61 -14.30 -9.16
C LYS A 153 -4.33 -12.83 -8.81
N LEU A 154 -3.53 -12.56 -7.79
CA LEU A 154 -3.26 -11.23 -7.28
C LEU A 154 -2.59 -10.36 -8.34
N ALA A 155 -3.25 -9.28 -8.73
CA ALA A 155 -2.85 -8.42 -9.84
C ALA A 155 -2.46 -6.99 -9.42
N ASP A 156 -2.95 -6.53 -8.26
CA ASP A 156 -2.67 -5.18 -7.77
C ASP A 156 -2.38 -5.20 -6.26
N ILE A 157 -1.23 -4.67 -5.90
CA ILE A 157 -0.81 -4.51 -4.51
C ILE A 157 -0.45 -3.05 -4.27
N LYS A 158 -1.06 -2.42 -3.26
CA LYS A 158 -0.59 -1.17 -2.67
C LYS A 158 -0.47 -1.36 -1.17
N ILE A 159 0.74 -1.12 -0.65
CA ILE A 159 1.03 -1.45 0.74
C ILE A 159 1.97 -0.42 1.34
N GLY A 160 1.94 -0.31 2.66
CA GLY A 160 2.81 0.56 3.45
C GLY A 160 3.22 -0.10 4.76
N LEU A 161 3.30 0.66 5.84
CA LEU A 161 3.62 0.21 7.19
C LEU A 161 5.06 -0.33 7.34
N SER A 162 5.19 -1.45 8.04
CA SER A 162 6.46 -2.15 8.25
C SER A 162 6.88 -3.03 7.06
N PHE A 163 6.15 -2.95 5.94
CA PHE A 163 6.50 -3.67 4.73
C PHE A 163 7.94 -3.40 4.32
N SER A 164 8.70 -4.43 4.01
CA SER A 164 10.14 -4.37 3.83
C SER A 164 10.59 -5.00 2.51
N ASP A 165 11.89 -5.01 2.26
CA ASP A 165 12.48 -5.67 1.10
C ASP A 165 12.15 -7.18 1.06
N LYS A 166 11.94 -7.84 2.21
CA LYS A 166 11.45 -9.23 2.25
C LYS A 166 10.07 -9.37 1.61
N GLY A 167 9.17 -8.42 1.90
CA GLY A 167 7.86 -8.39 1.28
C GLY A 167 7.96 -8.14 -0.22
N MET A 168 8.84 -7.23 -0.65
CA MET A 168 9.10 -6.95 -2.07
C MET A 168 9.59 -8.20 -2.80
N GLU A 169 10.52 -8.96 -2.19
CA GLU A 169 11.00 -10.23 -2.73
C GLU A 169 9.87 -11.24 -2.97
N GLN A 170 8.94 -11.37 -2.03
CA GLN A 170 7.81 -12.30 -2.20
C GLN A 170 6.80 -11.80 -3.24
N CYS A 171 6.47 -10.49 -3.22
CA CYS A 171 5.59 -9.89 -4.23
C CYS A 171 6.14 -10.04 -5.65
N ALA A 172 7.45 -9.94 -5.84
CA ALA A 172 8.09 -10.10 -7.14
C ALA A 172 7.95 -11.53 -7.72
N LYS A 173 7.64 -12.53 -6.90
CA LYS A 173 7.38 -13.92 -7.34
C LYS A 173 5.95 -14.13 -7.85
N ILE A 174 5.03 -13.19 -7.63
CA ILE A 174 3.62 -13.27 -8.04
C ILE A 174 3.50 -12.97 -9.53
N LYS A 175 3.44 -13.99 -10.37
CA LYS A 175 3.45 -13.85 -11.83
C LYS A 175 2.23 -13.10 -12.40
N SER A 176 1.10 -13.16 -11.71
CA SER A 176 -0.14 -12.46 -12.07
C SER A 176 -0.08 -10.95 -11.82
N LEU A 177 0.92 -10.45 -11.07
CA LEU A 177 1.02 -9.07 -10.66
C LEU A 177 1.17 -8.13 -11.87
N ARG A 178 0.34 -7.07 -11.90
CA ARG A 178 0.31 -6.02 -12.93
C ARG A 178 0.64 -4.65 -12.36
N SER A 179 0.32 -4.42 -11.10
CA SER A 179 0.52 -3.14 -10.43
C SER A 179 1.06 -3.38 -9.03
N PHE A 180 2.15 -2.70 -8.71
CA PHE A 180 2.76 -2.72 -7.39
C PHE A 180 3.04 -1.30 -6.93
N GLY A 181 2.62 -0.98 -5.72
CA GLY A 181 2.89 0.29 -5.07
C GLY A 181 3.25 0.11 -3.61
N VAL A 182 4.29 0.80 -3.17
CA VAL A 182 4.68 0.83 -1.76
C VAL A 182 4.89 2.28 -1.32
N ALA A 183 4.40 2.61 -0.12
CA ALA A 183 4.55 3.96 0.43
C ALA A 183 4.72 3.92 1.95
N HIS A 184 5.60 4.79 2.48
CA HIS A 184 5.82 4.96 3.91
C HIS A 184 6.11 3.64 4.63
N SER A 185 7.09 2.89 4.14
CA SER A 185 7.41 1.53 4.57
C SER A 185 8.86 1.40 5.07
N GLN A 186 9.34 0.19 5.21
CA GLN A 186 10.74 -0.14 5.43
C GLN A 186 11.45 -0.62 4.14
N ALA A 187 10.76 -0.57 3.00
CA ALA A 187 11.33 -0.94 1.71
C ALA A 187 12.44 0.04 1.29
N THR A 188 13.41 -0.48 0.56
CA THR A 188 14.58 0.28 0.08
C THR A 188 14.75 0.13 -1.43
N GLU A 189 15.72 0.85 -2.00
CA GLU A 189 16.10 0.67 -3.41
C GLU A 189 16.53 -0.76 -3.74
N ALA A 190 17.11 -1.49 -2.76
CA ALA A 190 17.50 -2.87 -2.95
C ALA A 190 16.29 -3.79 -3.21
N GLY A 191 15.16 -3.53 -2.54
CA GLY A 191 13.93 -4.27 -2.76
C GLY A 191 13.37 -4.13 -4.18
N ILE A 192 13.58 -2.99 -4.83
CA ILE A 192 13.13 -2.78 -6.23
C ILE A 192 13.81 -3.77 -7.18
N ALA A 193 15.06 -4.15 -6.90
CA ALA A 193 15.83 -5.05 -7.74
C ALA A 193 15.19 -6.44 -7.90
N PHE A 194 14.38 -6.90 -6.93
CA PHE A 194 13.68 -8.18 -7.05
C PHE A 194 12.66 -8.20 -8.19
N PHE A 195 12.16 -7.04 -8.61
CA PHE A 195 11.23 -6.93 -9.74
C PHE A 195 11.92 -6.85 -11.11
N ALA A 196 13.26 -6.85 -11.16
CA ALA A 196 13.99 -6.84 -12.43
C ALA A 196 13.57 -8.01 -13.30
N GLY A 197 13.18 -7.73 -14.55
CA GLY A 197 12.70 -8.76 -15.47
C GLY A 197 11.29 -9.30 -15.19
N HIS A 198 10.52 -8.75 -14.24
CA HIS A 198 9.17 -9.22 -13.94
C HIS A 198 8.26 -9.15 -15.19
N PRO A 199 7.67 -10.30 -15.65
CA PRO A 199 7.08 -10.38 -16.98
C PRO A 199 5.73 -9.65 -17.10
N GLY A 200 5.01 -9.51 -16.00
CA GLY A 200 3.63 -9.01 -16.01
C GLY A 200 3.46 -7.59 -15.52
N LEU A 201 4.45 -7.00 -14.84
CA LEU A 201 4.28 -5.73 -14.16
C LEU A 201 4.25 -4.57 -15.17
N THR A 202 3.18 -3.79 -15.14
CA THR A 202 2.94 -2.63 -16.00
C THR A 202 2.92 -1.31 -15.23
N SER A 203 2.79 -1.36 -13.91
CA SER A 203 2.79 -0.20 -13.03
C SER A 203 3.63 -0.45 -11.80
N PHE A 204 4.57 0.43 -11.51
CA PHE A 204 5.39 0.38 -10.30
C PHE A 204 5.48 1.76 -9.66
N SER A 205 5.26 1.84 -8.34
CA SER A 205 5.43 3.09 -7.60
C SER A 205 6.05 2.85 -6.23
N ILE A 206 6.92 3.79 -5.82
CA ILE A 206 7.50 3.84 -4.49
C ILE A 206 7.52 5.27 -3.96
N SER A 207 7.18 5.44 -2.68
CA SER A 207 7.16 6.74 -2.01
C SER A 207 7.56 6.56 -0.55
N GLU A 208 8.69 7.15 -0.16
CA GLU A 208 9.25 6.97 1.18
C GLU A 208 9.62 8.30 1.84
N MET A 209 8.95 8.61 2.94
CA MET A 209 9.00 9.90 3.59
C MET A 209 10.24 10.16 4.47
N ALA A 210 10.75 9.16 5.15
CA ALA A 210 11.48 9.45 6.38
C ALA A 210 12.97 9.08 6.36
N LYS A 211 13.39 8.29 5.41
CA LYS A 211 14.78 7.81 5.34
C LYS A 211 15.29 8.00 3.91
N PRO A 212 16.55 8.32 3.71
CA PRO A 212 17.15 8.37 2.37
C PRO A 212 17.35 6.96 1.79
N SER A 213 16.41 6.06 2.07
CA SER A 213 16.39 4.68 1.57
C SER A 213 15.86 4.59 0.14
N VAL A 214 15.18 5.64 -0.32
CA VAL A 214 14.70 5.77 -1.69
C VAL A 214 15.06 7.17 -2.19
N THR A 215 15.88 7.22 -3.22
CA THR A 215 16.35 8.44 -3.87
C THR A 215 15.98 8.43 -5.35
N GLU A 216 16.38 9.45 -6.09
CA GLU A 216 16.22 9.45 -7.56
C GLU A 216 16.85 8.23 -8.26
N LYS A 217 17.85 7.56 -7.64
CA LYS A 217 18.50 6.35 -8.15
C LYS A 217 17.56 5.16 -8.24
N ALA A 218 16.46 5.18 -7.48
CA ALA A 218 15.40 4.18 -7.58
C ALA A 218 14.88 4.02 -9.01
N LEU A 219 14.86 5.11 -9.80
CA LEU A 219 14.47 5.09 -11.21
C LEU A 219 15.33 4.15 -12.05
N GLY A 220 16.62 3.99 -11.71
CA GLY A 220 17.52 3.05 -12.38
C GLY A 220 17.20 1.58 -12.09
N ALA A 221 16.73 1.27 -10.88
CA ALA A 221 16.24 -0.07 -10.54
C ALA A 221 14.88 -0.34 -11.21
N ILE A 222 13.97 0.64 -11.20
CA ILE A 222 12.67 0.59 -11.87
C ILE A 222 12.84 0.38 -13.38
N ALA A 223 13.86 0.99 -14.00
CA ALA A 223 14.15 0.86 -15.43
C ALA A 223 14.49 -0.58 -15.88
N LYS A 224 14.78 -1.47 -14.95
CA LYS A 224 15.02 -2.90 -15.22
C LYS A 224 13.73 -3.74 -15.28
N ILE A 225 12.56 -3.14 -15.04
CA ILE A 225 11.26 -3.80 -15.13
C ILE A 225 10.71 -3.57 -16.55
N PRO A 226 10.64 -4.59 -17.44
CA PRO A 226 10.63 -4.38 -18.89
C PRO A 226 9.33 -3.78 -19.45
N ASN A 227 8.19 -4.06 -18.83
CA ASN A 227 6.87 -3.81 -19.40
C ASN A 227 6.12 -2.64 -18.75
N LEU A 228 6.83 -1.77 -18.02
CA LEU A 228 6.21 -0.64 -17.37
C LEU A 228 5.66 0.37 -18.39
N THR A 229 4.43 0.76 -18.16
CA THR A 229 3.74 1.89 -18.80
C THR A 229 3.45 3.02 -17.81
N ARG A 230 3.50 2.72 -16.52
CA ARG A 230 3.31 3.70 -15.44
C ARG A 230 4.40 3.56 -14.40
N VAL A 231 5.05 4.67 -14.09
CA VAL A 231 6.10 4.77 -13.08
C VAL A 231 5.72 5.83 -12.06
N GLY A 232 5.89 5.53 -10.78
CA GLY A 232 5.71 6.48 -9.69
C GLY A 232 6.94 6.53 -8.79
N LEU A 233 7.41 7.75 -8.53
CA LEU A 233 8.39 8.05 -7.50
C LEU A 233 7.87 9.23 -6.68
N GLY A 234 7.82 9.08 -5.37
CA GLY A 234 7.29 10.11 -4.47
C GLY A 234 8.30 10.55 -3.40
N GLU A 235 8.12 11.78 -2.92
CA GLU A 235 8.76 12.30 -1.71
C GLU A 235 10.29 12.38 -1.74
N CYS A 236 10.87 12.59 -2.92
CA CYS A 236 12.30 12.78 -3.07
C CYS A 236 12.63 13.96 -3.97
N TYR A 237 13.89 14.40 -3.92
CA TYR A 237 14.45 15.32 -4.88
C TYR A 237 14.93 14.54 -6.09
N VAL A 238 14.58 15.01 -7.29
CA VAL A 238 14.91 14.36 -8.55
C VAL A 238 15.50 15.36 -9.53
N THR A 239 16.65 15.01 -10.09
CA THR A 239 17.29 15.74 -11.18
C THR A 239 17.15 15.00 -12.50
N TYR A 240 17.34 15.69 -13.62
CA TYR A 240 17.37 14.99 -14.89
C TYR A 240 18.54 14.01 -14.98
N ALA A 241 19.74 14.46 -14.64
CA ALA A 241 20.96 13.67 -14.80
C ALA A 241 21.04 12.48 -13.82
N GLY A 242 20.58 12.65 -12.57
CA GLY A 242 20.67 11.62 -11.55
C GLY A 242 19.51 10.65 -11.56
N GLY A 243 18.32 11.06 -12.08
CA GLY A 243 17.09 10.29 -12.02
C GLY A 243 16.38 10.14 -13.36
N PHE A 244 15.87 11.24 -13.95
CA PHE A 244 14.96 11.11 -15.11
C PHE A 244 15.62 10.49 -16.34
N ALA A 245 16.90 10.75 -16.60
CA ALA A 245 17.64 10.14 -17.70
C ALA A 245 17.65 8.60 -17.61
N LEU A 246 17.49 8.03 -16.42
CA LEU A 246 17.43 6.57 -16.21
C LEU A 246 16.15 5.95 -16.76
N LEU A 247 15.13 6.75 -17.08
CA LEU A 247 13.89 6.30 -17.72
C LEU A 247 14.01 6.16 -19.25
N ALA A 248 15.16 6.46 -19.84
CA ALA A 248 15.39 6.36 -21.28
C ALA A 248 14.96 5.00 -21.92
N PRO A 249 15.07 3.83 -21.25
CA PRO A 249 14.58 2.56 -21.81
C PRO A 249 13.07 2.51 -22.07
N PHE A 250 12.32 3.45 -21.48
CA PHE A 250 10.86 3.54 -21.62
C PHE A 250 10.40 4.63 -22.59
N LYS A 251 11.30 5.25 -23.35
CA LYS A 251 10.94 6.27 -24.33
C LYS A 251 9.88 5.74 -25.30
N GLY A 252 8.76 6.48 -25.43
CA GLY A 252 7.60 6.08 -26.23
C GLY A 252 6.73 4.96 -25.65
N LYS A 253 7.01 4.49 -24.40
CA LYS A 253 6.23 3.43 -23.74
C LYS A 253 5.44 3.93 -22.53
N LEU A 254 5.96 4.93 -21.80
CA LEU A 254 5.29 5.44 -20.61
C LEU A 254 4.06 6.25 -21.00
N THR A 255 2.94 5.94 -20.37
CA THR A 255 1.69 6.69 -20.44
C THR A 255 1.51 7.58 -19.22
N GLU A 256 2.17 7.25 -18.10
CA GLU A 256 2.11 8.05 -16.87
C GLU A 256 3.44 8.01 -16.11
N ILE A 257 3.89 9.19 -15.66
CA ILE A 257 5.00 9.37 -14.73
C ILE A 257 4.45 10.16 -13.54
N ASN A 258 4.31 9.52 -12.40
CA ASN A 258 3.79 10.15 -11.19
C ASN A 258 4.95 10.56 -10.26
N LEU A 259 5.14 11.86 -10.13
CA LEU A 259 6.14 12.50 -9.29
C LEU A 259 5.46 13.30 -8.15
N SER A 260 4.33 12.81 -7.68
CA SER A 260 3.62 13.48 -6.58
C SER A 260 4.51 13.61 -5.36
N MET A 261 4.53 14.81 -4.77
CA MET A 261 5.37 15.14 -3.61
C MET A 261 6.89 15.09 -3.87
N CYS A 262 7.33 14.96 -5.14
CA CYS A 262 8.73 15.16 -5.50
C CYS A 262 9.05 16.65 -5.72
N VAL A 263 10.31 17.01 -5.57
CA VAL A 263 10.85 18.31 -5.98
C VAL A 263 11.82 18.10 -7.14
N ALA A 264 11.66 18.86 -8.20
CA ALA A 264 12.56 18.90 -9.34
C ALA A 264 12.62 20.34 -9.89
N ALA A 265 13.74 20.72 -10.49
CA ALA A 265 13.83 21.97 -11.21
C ALA A 265 12.94 21.94 -12.48
N GLN A 266 12.36 23.10 -12.84
CA GLN A 266 11.49 23.15 -14.03
C GLN A 266 12.24 22.70 -15.29
N ALA A 267 13.49 23.12 -15.46
CA ALA A 267 14.32 22.71 -16.59
C ALA A 267 14.51 21.18 -16.69
N ASP A 268 14.54 20.47 -15.56
CA ASP A 268 14.64 19.01 -15.53
C ASP A 268 13.31 18.34 -15.88
N LEU A 269 12.18 18.92 -15.45
CA LEU A 269 10.85 18.49 -15.86
C LEU A 269 10.61 18.71 -17.36
N ASP A 270 11.10 19.82 -17.92
CA ASP A 270 10.97 20.12 -19.35
C ASP A 270 11.74 19.08 -20.20
N LYS A 271 12.94 18.68 -19.77
CA LYS A 271 13.70 17.60 -20.41
C LYS A 271 12.97 16.26 -20.31
N LEU A 272 12.45 15.93 -19.13
CA LEU A 272 11.65 14.72 -18.94
C LEU A 272 10.44 14.71 -19.89
N LYS A 273 9.74 15.85 -20.03
CA LYS A 273 8.61 15.97 -20.95
C LYS A 273 9.03 15.83 -22.41
N ALA A 274 10.19 16.32 -22.79
CA ALA A 274 10.76 16.17 -24.14
C ALA A 274 11.09 14.69 -24.44
N ASP A 275 11.59 13.92 -23.46
CA ASP A 275 11.89 12.51 -23.62
C ASP A 275 10.64 11.63 -23.65
N HIS A 276 9.57 12.03 -22.95
CA HIS A 276 8.31 11.28 -22.82
C HIS A 276 7.10 12.16 -23.19
N PRO A 277 6.99 12.62 -24.45
CA PRO A 277 5.97 13.59 -24.88
C PRO A 277 4.55 13.08 -24.70
N GLU A 278 4.31 11.79 -24.84
CA GLU A 278 3.00 11.15 -24.69
C GLU A 278 2.64 10.85 -23.23
N ALA A 279 3.63 10.87 -22.31
CA ALA A 279 3.36 10.56 -20.92
C ALA A 279 2.64 11.71 -20.21
N LYS A 280 1.64 11.35 -19.42
CA LYS A 280 1.06 12.27 -18.43
C LYS A 280 2.03 12.37 -17.26
N ILE A 281 2.66 13.55 -17.09
CA ILE A 281 3.52 13.81 -15.94
C ILE A 281 2.68 14.45 -14.84
N ILE A 282 2.61 13.81 -13.68
CA ILE A 282 1.88 14.27 -12.50
C ILE A 282 2.90 14.79 -11.48
N THR A 283 2.80 16.05 -11.11
CA THR A 283 3.64 16.70 -10.11
C THR A 283 2.80 17.36 -9.02
N THR A 284 3.40 17.63 -7.88
CA THR A 284 2.83 18.51 -6.85
C THR A 284 3.61 19.82 -6.87
N PRO A 285 2.96 20.98 -7.06
CA PRO A 285 3.67 22.26 -6.94
C PRO A 285 4.41 22.34 -5.59
N VAL A 286 5.65 22.82 -5.59
CA VAL A 286 6.50 22.81 -4.39
C VAL A 286 5.84 23.53 -3.21
N ALA A 287 5.14 24.64 -3.47
CA ALA A 287 4.38 25.38 -2.46
C ALA A 287 3.16 24.64 -1.87
N GLU A 288 2.68 23.59 -2.54
CA GLU A 288 1.56 22.77 -2.07
C GLU A 288 2.01 21.56 -1.22
N ILE A 289 3.28 21.16 -1.33
CA ILE A 289 3.81 20.01 -0.57
C ILE A 289 3.65 20.21 0.95
N PRO A 290 4.01 21.36 1.54
CA PRO A 290 3.83 21.57 2.99
C PRO A 290 2.39 21.54 3.45
N LYS A 291 1.46 21.97 2.61
CA LYS A 291 0.02 21.94 2.91
C LYS A 291 -0.54 20.53 2.92
N ARG A 292 0.00 19.66 2.06
CA ARG A 292 -0.41 18.26 1.97
C ARG A 292 0.28 17.41 3.03
N HIS A 293 1.58 17.61 3.24
CA HIS A 293 2.36 16.82 4.19
C HIS A 293 3.59 17.59 4.69
N ILE A 294 3.49 18.17 5.89
CA ILE A 294 4.54 19.01 6.44
C ILE A 294 5.85 18.25 6.70
N PHE A 295 5.79 16.99 7.14
CA PHE A 295 7.00 16.20 7.40
C PHE A 295 7.77 15.87 6.12
N VAL A 296 7.06 15.61 5.01
CA VAL A 296 7.67 15.45 3.69
C VAL A 296 8.39 16.74 3.29
N ALA A 297 7.74 17.89 3.44
CA ALA A 297 8.35 19.19 3.15
C ALA A 297 9.62 19.42 3.97
N MET A 298 9.60 19.11 5.27
CA MET A 298 10.77 19.23 6.16
C MET A 298 11.93 18.30 5.77
N SER A 299 11.61 17.10 5.26
CA SER A 299 12.60 16.18 4.74
C SER A 299 13.21 16.68 3.43
N LEU A 300 12.37 17.10 2.49
CA LEU A 300 12.78 17.59 1.18
C LEU A 300 13.62 18.87 1.29
N ALA A 301 13.27 19.81 2.18
CA ALA A 301 14.00 21.05 2.38
C ALA A 301 15.48 20.85 2.75
N LYS A 302 15.85 19.67 3.26
CA LYS A 302 17.24 19.29 3.59
C LYS A 302 17.99 18.67 2.41
N GLN A 303 17.27 18.26 1.37
CA GLN A 303 17.82 17.49 0.24
C GLN A 303 18.00 18.37 -1.02
N VAL A 304 17.19 19.40 -1.14
CA VAL A 304 17.14 20.25 -2.33
C VAL A 304 18.13 21.42 -2.25
N PRO A 305 18.59 21.97 -3.40
CA PRO A 305 19.35 23.22 -3.45
C PRO A 305 18.58 24.39 -2.80
N PRO A 306 19.29 25.43 -2.31
CA PRO A 306 18.70 26.55 -1.56
C PRO A 306 17.53 27.24 -2.30
N GLU A 307 17.63 27.40 -3.61
CA GLU A 307 16.60 28.03 -4.45
C GLU A 307 15.30 27.24 -4.50
N LEU A 308 15.37 25.91 -4.43
CA LEU A 308 14.20 25.03 -4.35
C LEU A 308 13.73 24.82 -2.91
N ALA A 309 14.62 25.00 -1.93
CA ALA A 309 14.27 24.92 -0.51
C ALA A 309 13.46 26.13 -0.02
N ALA A 310 13.68 27.31 -0.60
CA ALA A 310 13.08 28.55 -0.14
C ALA A 310 11.54 28.49 0.01
N PRO A 311 10.75 28.05 -0.98
CA PRO A 311 9.29 27.95 -0.84
C PRO A 311 8.85 26.90 0.20
N LEU A 312 9.63 25.82 0.40
CA LEU A 312 9.35 24.82 1.45
C LEU A 312 9.58 25.44 2.83
N ASN A 313 10.70 26.14 3.03
CA ASN A 313 11.08 26.75 4.31
C ASN A 313 10.07 27.82 4.75
N VAL A 314 9.59 28.66 3.84
CA VAL A 314 8.55 29.67 4.15
C VAL A 314 7.31 29.01 4.75
N ALA A 315 6.84 27.94 4.15
CA ALA A 315 5.64 27.25 4.62
C ALA A 315 5.89 26.45 5.92
N ILE A 316 7.09 25.87 6.10
CA ILE A 316 7.51 25.19 7.34
C ILE A 316 7.52 26.19 8.51
N GLU A 317 8.07 27.40 8.31
CA GLU A 317 8.07 28.45 9.32
C GLU A 317 6.66 28.92 9.70
N GLN A 318 5.77 29.03 8.70
CA GLN A 318 4.36 29.35 8.97
C GLN A 318 3.66 28.25 9.78
N PHE A 319 3.98 26.99 9.54
CA PHE A 319 3.43 25.87 10.30
C PHE A 319 3.90 25.87 11.77
N ARG A 320 5.18 26.17 12.00
CA ARG A 320 5.77 26.24 13.37
C ARG A 320 5.21 27.35 14.25
N LYS A 321 4.63 28.38 13.63
CA LYS A 321 4.04 29.54 14.35
C LYS A 321 2.58 29.30 14.77
N LYS A 322 1.98 28.24 14.33
CA LYS A 322 0.61 27.80 14.71
C LYS A 322 0.65 26.80 15.84
#